data_796601d879f58003b8f02f5bed5e15bf
#
_entry.id   796601d879f58003b8f02f5bed5e15bf
#
_cell.length_a   1.000
_cell.length_b   1.000
_cell.length_c   1.000
_cell.angle_alpha   90.00
_cell.angle_beta   90.00
_cell.angle_gamma   90.00
#
_symmetry.space_group_name_H-M   'P 1'
#
loop_
_entity.id
_entity.type
_entity.pdbx_description
1 polymer ?
#
loop_
_entity_poly.entity_id
_entity_poly.type
_entity_poly.pdbx_seq_one_letter_code
_entity_poly.pdbx_strand_id
1 'polypeptide(L)'
;MCGITGWVDYKRSLEGERDVVTKMAETLAKRGPDDNKVWIKGNVAFGHKRLIVVDPEGGKQPMTCLKDETNYAICYNGELYNTEDIRKELLRRGYTFKGHSDTEVLLASYIEWKEECVDHLNGIYAFAVWDEQKEQVFIARDRLGVKPLFYKYDSGRLLFGSELKAILAHPDVKAEVTLEGLSEIFGLGPSRTPGHGIYAGIKELRPGHAMTFSKNGLCIWRYWNVKSKKHEDSFEETVEKTRFLLQDAITRQLVSDVPLCTFLSGGVDSSAITAIAAKEYARSGKGQLHTYSVDYEDNDKYFKANAFQPNSDAPFIHLMTETFQTNHHRCVISNEQLAQYLTEAVLVRDLPGMADIDSSLLWFCREIKEDFVVGLSGECADEIFGGYPWFYREDDLQSSAFPWMRSTEAREQLLKKEWRNKLNLQQYVQQRYEESIQEVPVLEGESPIEAKRRQLFYLNMVWFMTTLLDRKDRMSMGASLEVRVPFADHRLVEYAWNIPWEMKMYKNREKGLLRKALEGLLPNDILYRKKSPYPKTHNPHYTKAVTVWLQNLLTDKGSILHELFDKEQLSGLIESGGSAFQSPWFGQLMTGPQLLAHLAQIHVWFKEYGVNIKE
;
A
#
# COMPACT_ATOMS: atom_id res chain seq x y z
N MET A 1 -10.04 9.82 -3.72
CA MET A 1 -9.16 8.92 -4.54
C MET A 1 -9.99 8.15 -5.56
N CYS A 2 -9.35 7.57 -6.60
CA CYS A 2 -10.05 7.16 -7.81
C CYS A 2 -9.57 5.78 -8.28
N GLY A 3 -10.15 5.28 -9.36
CA GLY A 3 -9.64 4.19 -10.17
C GLY A 3 -9.37 4.68 -11.57
N ILE A 4 -8.19 4.41 -12.10
CA ILE A 4 -7.79 4.77 -13.46
C ILE A 4 -7.47 3.53 -14.28
N THR A 5 -7.80 3.58 -15.56
CA THR A 5 -7.38 2.59 -16.56
C THR A 5 -7.21 3.25 -17.91
N GLY A 6 -6.43 2.64 -18.78
CA GLY A 6 -6.27 3.15 -20.13
C GLY A 6 -5.72 2.13 -21.10
N TRP A 7 -5.92 2.46 -22.36
CA TRP A 7 -5.50 1.69 -23.51
C TRP A 7 -4.94 2.64 -24.58
N VAL A 8 -3.71 2.39 -24.99
CA VAL A 8 -3.06 3.08 -26.12
C VAL A 8 -2.63 2.03 -27.13
N ASP A 9 -2.99 2.21 -28.40
CA ASP A 9 -2.69 1.24 -29.47
C ASP A 9 -2.33 1.96 -30.76
N TYR A 10 -1.05 1.96 -31.11
CA TYR A 10 -0.58 2.62 -32.31
C TYR A 10 -0.85 1.85 -33.62
N LYS A 11 -1.47 0.67 -33.53
CA LYS A 11 -1.81 -0.17 -34.69
C LYS A 11 -3.25 0.03 -35.18
N ARG A 12 -4.12 0.61 -34.35
CA ARG A 12 -5.54 0.80 -34.67
C ARG A 12 -6.18 1.97 -33.95
N SER A 13 -7.26 2.48 -34.49
CA SER A 13 -8.15 3.43 -33.81
C SER A 13 -8.95 2.72 -32.70
N LEU A 14 -9.17 3.41 -31.60
CA LEU A 14 -9.97 2.97 -30.45
C LEU A 14 -11.36 3.63 -30.38
N GLU A 15 -11.75 4.42 -31.39
CA GLU A 15 -13.05 5.13 -31.38
C GLU A 15 -14.27 4.20 -31.23
N GLY A 16 -14.17 2.96 -31.71
CA GLY A 16 -15.20 1.93 -31.57
C GLY A 16 -15.11 1.08 -30.29
N GLU A 17 -14.10 1.28 -29.46
CA GLU A 17 -13.76 0.37 -28.34
C GLU A 17 -14.26 0.85 -26.96
N ARG A 18 -15.22 1.78 -26.96
CA ARG A 18 -15.79 2.36 -25.72
C ARG A 18 -16.27 1.30 -24.73
N ASP A 19 -16.92 0.24 -25.20
CA ASP A 19 -17.45 -0.83 -24.34
C ASP A 19 -16.35 -1.61 -23.63
N VAL A 20 -15.21 -1.84 -24.30
CA VAL A 20 -14.05 -2.52 -23.69
C VAL A 20 -13.47 -1.65 -22.57
N VAL A 21 -13.22 -0.36 -22.86
CA VAL A 21 -12.64 0.55 -21.85
C VAL A 21 -13.64 0.78 -20.69
N THR A 22 -14.92 0.80 -20.97
CA THR A 22 -15.97 0.87 -19.93
C THR A 22 -15.92 -0.36 -19.03
N LYS A 23 -15.83 -1.58 -19.59
CA LYS A 23 -15.68 -2.81 -18.79
C LYS A 23 -14.42 -2.80 -17.93
N MET A 24 -13.28 -2.35 -18.47
CA MET A 24 -12.05 -2.17 -17.70
C MET A 24 -12.27 -1.21 -16.53
N ALA A 25 -12.91 -0.05 -16.75
CA ALA A 25 -13.20 0.93 -15.71
C ALA A 25 -14.20 0.40 -14.67
N GLU A 26 -15.23 -0.36 -15.08
CA GLU A 26 -16.25 -0.92 -14.17
C GLU A 26 -15.65 -1.83 -13.10
N THR A 27 -14.56 -2.54 -13.38
CA THR A 27 -13.86 -3.33 -12.36
C THR A 27 -13.34 -2.50 -11.19
N LEU A 28 -13.16 -1.19 -11.39
CA LEU A 28 -12.66 -0.22 -10.41
C LEU A 28 -13.78 0.53 -9.66
N ALA A 29 -15.05 0.12 -9.82
CA ALA A 29 -16.21 0.85 -9.29
C ALA A 29 -16.14 1.06 -7.76
N LYS A 30 -15.61 0.09 -7.00
CA LYS A 30 -15.43 0.22 -5.55
C LYS A 30 -14.42 1.33 -5.17
N ARG A 31 -13.43 1.62 -6.04
CA ARG A 31 -12.48 2.70 -5.79
C ARG A 31 -13.12 4.08 -5.93
N GLY A 32 -14.05 4.23 -6.86
CA GLY A 32 -14.68 5.52 -7.16
C GLY A 32 -16.14 5.36 -7.55
N PRO A 33 -17.04 5.36 -6.56
CA PRO A 33 -18.46 5.14 -6.80
C PRO A 33 -19.21 6.38 -7.28
N ASP A 34 -18.64 7.59 -7.17
CA ASP A 34 -19.37 8.85 -7.28
C ASP A 34 -19.51 9.34 -8.73
N ASP A 35 -18.55 9.03 -9.63
CA ASP A 35 -18.60 9.41 -11.05
C ASP A 35 -17.85 8.41 -11.91
N ASN A 36 -18.26 8.30 -13.18
CA ASN A 36 -17.71 7.37 -14.15
C ASN A 36 -17.63 8.04 -15.53
N LYS A 37 -16.44 8.05 -16.13
CA LYS A 37 -16.26 8.61 -17.46
C LYS A 37 -15.20 7.87 -18.27
N VAL A 38 -15.49 7.71 -19.56
CA VAL A 38 -14.54 7.21 -20.57
C VAL A 38 -14.31 8.31 -21.60
N TRP A 39 -13.05 8.61 -21.85
CA TRP A 39 -12.57 9.50 -22.88
C TRP A 39 -11.77 8.72 -23.91
N ILE A 40 -12.05 8.96 -25.20
CA ILE A 40 -11.36 8.31 -26.32
C ILE A 40 -11.04 9.38 -27.37
N LYS A 41 -9.84 9.30 -27.92
CA LYS A 41 -9.42 10.11 -29.07
C LYS A 41 -8.42 9.33 -29.91
N GLY A 42 -8.83 8.94 -31.13
CA GLY A 42 -8.00 8.19 -32.06
C GLY A 42 -7.53 6.87 -31.50
N ASN A 43 -6.27 6.77 -31.15
CA ASN A 43 -5.57 5.58 -30.69
C ASN A 43 -5.32 5.54 -29.17
N VAL A 44 -5.96 6.42 -28.41
CA VAL A 44 -5.86 6.49 -26.95
C VAL A 44 -7.23 6.53 -26.29
N ALA A 45 -7.36 5.79 -25.19
CA ALA A 45 -8.58 5.75 -24.38
C ALA A 45 -8.22 5.74 -22.90
N PHE A 46 -8.92 6.54 -22.09
CA PHE A 46 -8.84 6.58 -20.63
C PHE A 46 -10.20 6.31 -20.01
N GLY A 47 -10.23 5.45 -18.99
CA GLY A 47 -11.37 5.21 -18.13
C GLY A 47 -11.09 5.68 -16.70
N HIS A 48 -12.06 6.31 -16.07
CA HIS A 48 -11.92 6.86 -14.72
C HIS A 48 -13.16 6.54 -13.88
N LYS A 49 -12.92 6.10 -12.65
CA LYS A 49 -13.90 5.96 -11.56
C LYS A 49 -13.52 6.91 -10.44
N ARG A 50 -14.42 7.82 -10.07
CA ARG A 50 -14.11 8.92 -9.15
C ARG A 50 -14.69 8.68 -7.76
N LEU A 51 -13.88 8.91 -6.74
CA LEU A 51 -14.29 9.20 -5.37
C LEU A 51 -14.07 10.70 -5.15
N ILE A 52 -15.13 11.42 -4.84
CA ILE A 52 -15.09 12.88 -4.66
C ILE A 52 -14.53 13.18 -3.26
N VAL A 53 -13.41 13.91 -3.22
CA VAL A 53 -12.74 14.35 -1.99
C VAL A 53 -12.49 15.85 -2.02
N VAL A 54 -12.00 16.38 -3.16
CA VAL A 54 -11.73 17.80 -3.38
C VAL A 54 -12.38 18.23 -4.69
N ASP A 55 -12.95 19.42 -4.71
CA ASP A 55 -13.57 20.09 -5.86
C ASP A 55 -14.56 19.19 -6.64
N PRO A 56 -15.77 18.98 -6.12
CA PRO A 56 -16.77 18.13 -6.76
C PRO A 56 -17.02 18.47 -8.23
N GLU A 57 -17.08 19.75 -8.57
CA GLU A 57 -17.39 20.21 -9.93
C GLU A 57 -16.14 20.36 -10.81
N GLY A 58 -15.06 20.94 -10.30
CA GLY A 58 -13.83 21.22 -11.05
C GLY A 58 -12.89 20.02 -11.18
N GLY A 59 -13.05 18.98 -10.36
CA GLY A 59 -12.18 17.79 -10.37
C GLY A 59 -12.68 16.64 -11.26
N LYS A 60 -13.58 16.84 -12.21
CA LYS A 60 -14.10 15.78 -13.11
C LYS A 60 -13.03 15.25 -14.04
N GLN A 61 -12.98 13.92 -14.21
CA GLN A 61 -11.95 13.22 -15.00
C GLN A 61 -12.55 12.14 -15.92
N PRO A 62 -11.88 11.75 -17.04
CA PRO A 62 -10.64 12.35 -17.54
C PRO A 62 -10.82 13.82 -17.84
N MET A 63 -9.83 14.63 -17.41
CA MET A 63 -9.84 16.08 -17.61
C MET A 63 -9.07 16.41 -18.90
N THR A 64 -9.61 17.35 -19.69
CA THR A 64 -8.96 17.79 -20.93
C THR A 64 -8.62 19.28 -20.89
N CYS A 65 -7.52 19.65 -21.50
CA CYS A 65 -7.08 21.05 -21.66
C CYS A 65 -6.57 21.28 -23.08
N LEU A 66 -6.97 22.38 -23.69
CA LEU A 66 -6.39 22.89 -24.92
C LEU A 66 -5.45 24.04 -24.57
N LYS A 67 -4.17 23.89 -24.87
CA LYS A 67 -3.15 24.91 -24.65
C LYS A 67 -2.23 24.97 -25.89
N ASP A 68 -2.06 26.18 -26.44
CA ASP A 68 -1.21 26.43 -27.62
C ASP A 68 -1.50 25.43 -28.77
N GLU A 69 -2.79 25.29 -29.14
CA GLU A 69 -3.34 24.38 -30.15
C GLU A 69 -3.14 22.87 -29.87
N THR A 70 -2.54 22.50 -28.73
CA THR A 70 -2.32 21.11 -28.34
C THR A 70 -3.40 20.66 -27.33
N ASN A 71 -4.02 19.51 -27.58
CA ASN A 71 -4.91 18.89 -26.62
C ASN A 71 -4.13 17.98 -25.66
N TYR A 72 -4.44 18.14 -24.38
CA TYR A 72 -3.98 17.27 -23.32
C TYR A 72 -5.17 16.59 -22.65
N ALA A 73 -4.99 15.35 -22.20
CA ALA A 73 -5.98 14.65 -21.37
C ALA A 73 -5.27 13.94 -20.23
N ILE A 74 -5.83 14.04 -19.02
CA ILE A 74 -5.30 13.37 -17.82
C ILE A 74 -6.35 12.46 -17.19
N CYS A 75 -5.91 11.29 -16.72
CA CYS A 75 -6.59 10.51 -15.69
C CYS A 75 -5.65 10.31 -14.50
N TYR A 76 -6.18 10.55 -13.30
CA TYR A 76 -5.39 10.67 -12.08
C TYR A 76 -6.10 10.01 -10.90
N ASN A 77 -5.35 9.23 -10.13
CA ASN A 77 -5.72 8.64 -8.85
C ASN A 77 -4.71 9.11 -7.80
N GLY A 78 -5.10 10.01 -6.93
CA GLY A 78 -4.18 10.51 -5.92
C GLY A 78 -4.66 11.78 -5.23
N GLU A 79 -3.73 12.41 -4.50
CA GLU A 79 -3.87 13.69 -3.82
C GLU A 79 -2.52 14.41 -3.78
N LEU A 80 -2.47 15.66 -4.23
CA LEU A 80 -1.29 16.51 -4.13
C LEU A 80 -1.37 17.39 -2.88
N TYR A 81 -0.40 17.25 -2.00
CA TYR A 81 -0.34 17.96 -0.72
C TYR A 81 0.30 19.35 -0.82
N ASN A 82 0.95 19.66 -1.95
CA ASN A 82 1.52 20.96 -2.25
C ASN A 82 0.80 21.69 -3.41
N THR A 83 -0.45 21.37 -3.64
CA THR A 83 -1.29 21.94 -4.72
C THR A 83 -1.23 23.46 -4.74
N GLU A 84 -1.39 24.12 -3.60
CA GLU A 84 -1.38 25.59 -3.50
C GLU A 84 -0.01 26.21 -3.78
N ASP A 85 1.08 25.52 -3.43
CA ASP A 85 2.45 25.99 -3.70
C ASP A 85 2.70 25.97 -5.22
N ILE A 86 2.35 24.86 -5.88
CA ILE A 86 2.47 24.71 -7.34
C ILE A 86 1.53 25.69 -8.06
N ARG A 87 0.28 25.84 -7.61
CA ARG A 87 -0.69 26.77 -8.17
C ARG A 87 -0.15 28.21 -8.20
N LYS A 88 0.43 28.68 -7.09
CA LYS A 88 1.05 30.00 -7.00
C LYS A 88 2.21 30.18 -7.97
N GLU A 89 3.02 29.16 -8.18
CA GLU A 89 4.11 29.21 -9.16
C GLU A 89 3.58 29.27 -10.59
N LEU A 90 2.60 28.43 -10.93
CA LEU A 90 2.01 28.40 -12.26
C LEU A 90 1.23 29.70 -12.58
N LEU A 91 0.55 30.30 -11.61
CA LEU A 91 -0.07 31.64 -11.78
C LEU A 91 0.97 32.71 -12.15
N ARG A 92 2.16 32.70 -11.54
CA ARG A 92 3.26 33.64 -11.90
C ARG A 92 3.78 33.41 -13.32
N ARG A 93 3.59 32.19 -13.86
CA ARG A 93 3.95 31.81 -15.25
C ARG A 93 2.82 32.07 -16.25
N GLY A 94 1.70 32.68 -15.81
CA GLY A 94 0.58 33.05 -16.65
C GLY A 94 -0.50 32.00 -16.85
N TYR A 95 -0.48 30.92 -16.07
CA TYR A 95 -1.58 29.94 -16.06
C TYR A 95 -2.79 30.53 -15.33
N THR A 96 -3.98 30.03 -15.67
CA THR A 96 -5.24 30.36 -15.01
C THR A 96 -5.95 29.07 -14.63
N PHE A 97 -6.68 29.07 -13.54
CA PHE A 97 -7.41 27.91 -13.02
C PHE A 97 -8.90 28.23 -12.89
N LYS A 98 -9.74 27.23 -13.18
CA LYS A 98 -11.22 27.36 -13.10
C LYS A 98 -11.75 26.92 -11.75
N GLY A 99 -11.09 25.93 -11.13
CA GLY A 99 -11.48 25.34 -9.87
C GLY A 99 -10.33 25.35 -8.85
N HIS A 100 -10.52 24.62 -7.76
CA HIS A 100 -9.47 24.41 -6.75
C HIS A 100 -8.93 22.97 -6.75
N SER A 101 -9.29 22.17 -7.76
CA SER A 101 -8.84 20.79 -7.94
C SER A 101 -7.31 20.71 -8.10
N ASP A 102 -6.71 19.72 -7.45
CA ASP A 102 -5.32 19.32 -7.67
C ASP A 102 -5.11 18.69 -9.06
N THR A 103 -6.13 18.06 -9.64
CA THR A 103 -6.09 17.50 -11.00
C THR A 103 -5.78 18.57 -12.05
N GLU A 104 -6.40 19.75 -11.94
CA GLU A 104 -6.15 20.86 -12.84
C GLU A 104 -4.71 21.39 -12.70
N VAL A 105 -4.22 21.47 -11.46
CA VAL A 105 -2.85 21.88 -11.15
C VAL A 105 -1.84 20.85 -11.66
N LEU A 106 -2.11 19.57 -11.51
CA LEU A 106 -1.26 18.49 -12.02
C LEU A 106 -1.18 18.52 -13.55
N LEU A 107 -2.30 18.69 -14.24
CA LEU A 107 -2.31 18.80 -15.70
C LEU A 107 -1.52 20.02 -16.17
N ALA A 108 -1.70 21.17 -15.53
CA ALA A 108 -0.93 22.39 -15.81
C ALA A 108 0.57 22.20 -15.52
N SER A 109 0.93 21.45 -14.47
CA SER A 109 2.32 21.09 -14.16
C SER A 109 2.97 20.27 -15.28
N TYR A 110 2.25 19.29 -15.82
CA TYR A 110 2.75 18.53 -16.98
C TYR A 110 2.88 19.41 -18.23
N ILE A 111 1.95 20.31 -18.49
CA ILE A 111 2.02 21.22 -19.64
C ILE A 111 3.26 22.12 -19.53
N GLU A 112 3.57 22.63 -18.35
CA GLU A 112 4.71 23.52 -18.11
C GLU A 112 6.04 22.78 -18.10
N TRP A 113 6.15 21.70 -17.30
CA TRP A 113 7.43 21.03 -17.02
C TRP A 113 7.58 19.68 -17.72
N LYS A 114 6.56 19.24 -18.48
CA LYS A 114 6.54 17.95 -19.15
C LYS A 114 6.87 16.81 -18.18
N GLU A 115 7.77 15.91 -18.55
CA GLU A 115 8.16 14.74 -17.76
C GLU A 115 8.82 15.11 -16.42
N GLU A 116 9.42 16.30 -16.31
CA GLU A 116 10.04 16.81 -15.08
C GLU A 116 9.00 17.29 -14.04
N CYS A 117 7.72 17.34 -14.39
CA CYS A 117 6.66 17.72 -13.44
C CYS A 117 6.70 16.90 -12.16
N VAL A 118 7.11 15.62 -12.19
CA VAL A 118 7.21 14.74 -11.02
C VAL A 118 8.17 15.26 -9.94
N ASP A 119 9.16 16.08 -10.31
CA ASP A 119 10.12 16.66 -9.36
C ASP A 119 9.50 17.74 -8.48
N HIS A 120 8.45 18.40 -8.98
CA HIS A 120 7.70 19.44 -8.30
C HIS A 120 6.60 18.93 -7.37
N LEU A 121 6.18 17.66 -7.53
CA LEU A 121 5.02 17.10 -6.82
C LEU A 121 5.38 16.64 -5.40
N ASN A 122 4.55 16.97 -4.42
CA ASN A 122 4.48 16.31 -3.13
C ASN A 122 3.07 15.74 -2.96
N GLY A 123 2.94 14.42 -2.90
CA GLY A 123 1.65 13.76 -2.82
C GLY A 123 1.75 12.25 -3.00
N ILE A 124 0.58 11.63 -3.02
CA ILE A 124 0.39 10.22 -3.33
C ILE A 124 -0.38 10.14 -4.65
N TYR A 125 0.17 9.49 -5.66
CA TYR A 125 -0.40 9.55 -6.99
C TYR A 125 -0.02 8.39 -7.92
N ALA A 126 -0.94 8.10 -8.82
CA ALA A 126 -0.71 7.43 -10.08
C ALA A 126 -1.53 8.18 -11.15
N PHE A 127 -0.90 8.62 -12.23
CA PHE A 127 -1.57 9.36 -13.28
C PHE A 127 -1.04 9.05 -14.67
N ALA A 128 -1.87 9.30 -15.67
CA ALA A 128 -1.50 9.23 -17.08
C ALA A 128 -1.95 10.51 -17.78
N VAL A 129 -1.05 11.12 -18.58
CA VAL A 129 -1.32 12.29 -19.40
C VAL A 129 -1.08 11.94 -20.87
N TRP A 130 -2.07 12.15 -21.71
CA TRP A 130 -1.93 12.16 -23.16
C TRP A 130 -1.49 13.55 -23.64
N ASP A 131 -0.41 13.59 -24.37
CA ASP A 131 0.11 14.78 -25.06
C ASP A 131 -0.06 14.57 -26.58
N GLU A 132 -1.03 15.26 -27.17
CA GLU A 132 -1.37 15.09 -28.57
C GLU A 132 -0.25 15.53 -29.52
N GLN A 133 0.49 16.58 -29.16
CA GLN A 133 1.58 17.09 -30.00
C GLN A 133 2.74 16.09 -30.08
N LYS A 134 3.04 15.45 -28.95
CA LYS A 134 4.08 14.40 -28.90
C LYS A 134 3.56 13.04 -29.36
N GLU A 135 2.24 12.88 -29.57
CA GLU A 135 1.58 11.58 -29.74
C GLU A 135 2.08 10.56 -28.71
N GLN A 136 2.07 10.95 -27.42
CA GLN A 136 2.70 10.21 -26.34
C GLN A 136 1.78 10.17 -25.10
N VAL A 137 1.74 9.03 -24.43
CA VAL A 137 1.25 8.98 -23.04
C VAL A 137 2.43 9.03 -22.09
N PHE A 138 2.37 9.93 -21.10
CA PHE A 138 3.27 9.98 -19.96
C PHE A 138 2.54 9.42 -18.74
N ILE A 139 3.16 8.51 -18.00
CA ILE A 139 2.58 7.87 -16.83
C ILE A 139 3.58 7.94 -15.68
N ALA A 140 3.13 8.31 -14.48
CA ALA A 140 3.98 8.35 -13.30
C ALA A 140 3.28 7.78 -12.07
N ARG A 141 4.07 7.18 -11.17
CA ARG A 141 3.65 6.68 -9.87
C ARG A 141 4.44 7.37 -8.77
N ASP A 142 3.79 7.68 -7.65
CA ASP A 142 4.41 8.38 -6.52
C ASP A 142 5.67 7.68 -6.00
N ARG A 143 6.47 8.44 -5.25
CA ARG A 143 7.81 8.06 -4.81
C ARG A 143 7.87 6.78 -3.99
N LEU A 144 6.84 6.52 -3.17
CA LEU A 144 6.78 5.37 -2.27
C LEU A 144 5.76 4.31 -2.72
N GLY A 145 5.04 4.57 -3.83
CA GLY A 145 4.07 3.64 -4.40
C GLY A 145 2.81 3.48 -3.56
N VAL A 146 2.37 4.54 -2.89
CA VAL A 146 1.12 4.54 -2.12
C VAL A 146 -0.06 4.25 -3.03
N LYS A 147 -0.04 4.80 -4.27
CA LYS A 147 -1.06 4.48 -5.27
C LYS A 147 -0.60 3.35 -6.18
N PRO A 148 -1.41 2.30 -6.38
CA PRO A 148 -1.06 1.19 -7.25
C PRO A 148 -1.17 1.58 -8.73
N LEU A 149 -0.29 0.99 -9.56
CA LEU A 149 -0.35 1.12 -11.01
C LEU A 149 0.29 -0.09 -11.69
N PHE A 150 -0.50 -0.80 -12.46
CA PHE A 150 -0.09 -1.96 -13.25
C PHE A 150 -0.17 -1.64 -14.73
N TYR A 151 0.62 -2.34 -15.54
CA TYR A 151 0.59 -2.20 -16.98
C TYR A 151 0.93 -3.50 -17.70
N LYS A 152 0.45 -3.61 -18.94
CA LYS A 152 0.84 -4.66 -19.89
C LYS A 152 1.24 -3.98 -21.19
N TYR A 153 2.46 -4.28 -21.65
CA TYR A 153 2.98 -3.78 -22.91
C TYR A 153 3.23 -4.95 -23.86
N ASP A 154 2.71 -4.87 -25.05
CA ASP A 154 3.00 -5.77 -26.14
C ASP A 154 3.00 -5.04 -27.49
N SER A 155 4.08 -5.20 -28.25
CA SER A 155 4.18 -4.88 -29.68
C SER A 155 3.44 -3.61 -30.17
N GLY A 156 3.51 -2.49 -29.44
CA GLY A 156 2.88 -1.20 -29.82
C GLY A 156 1.53 -0.94 -29.17
N ARG A 157 1.13 -1.77 -28.19
CA ARG A 157 -0.04 -1.59 -27.35
C ARG A 157 0.37 -1.48 -25.88
N LEU A 158 -0.20 -0.52 -25.16
CA LEU A 158 -0.08 -0.37 -23.73
C LEU A 158 -1.46 -0.38 -23.08
N LEU A 159 -1.66 -1.29 -22.14
CA LEU A 159 -2.79 -1.28 -21.20
C LEU A 159 -2.26 -0.90 -19.83
N PHE A 160 -3.02 -0.10 -19.07
CA PHE A 160 -2.67 0.19 -17.68
C PHE A 160 -3.92 0.27 -16.80
N GLY A 161 -3.74 0.11 -15.50
CA GLY A 161 -4.83 0.20 -14.53
C GLY A 161 -4.34 0.29 -13.11
N SER A 162 -5.15 0.91 -12.25
CA SER A 162 -4.91 0.95 -10.81
C SER A 162 -4.84 -0.44 -10.19
N GLU A 163 -5.57 -1.41 -10.74
CA GLU A 163 -5.70 -2.78 -10.25
C GLU A 163 -5.55 -3.78 -11.38
N LEU A 164 -5.08 -4.98 -11.04
CA LEU A 164 -4.86 -6.08 -12.01
C LEU A 164 -6.15 -6.44 -12.77
N LYS A 165 -7.29 -6.47 -12.07
CA LYS A 165 -8.59 -6.78 -12.67
C LYS A 165 -8.98 -5.84 -13.81
N ALA A 166 -8.53 -4.58 -13.79
CA ALA A 166 -8.80 -3.64 -14.87
C ALA A 166 -8.11 -4.04 -16.18
N ILE A 167 -6.89 -4.59 -16.09
CA ILE A 167 -6.14 -5.09 -17.23
C ILE A 167 -6.69 -6.45 -17.67
N LEU A 168 -7.03 -7.32 -16.72
CA LEU A 168 -7.62 -8.63 -16.98
C LEU A 168 -9.00 -8.55 -17.65
N ALA A 169 -9.73 -7.46 -17.49
CA ALA A 169 -11.02 -7.24 -18.14
C ALA A 169 -10.89 -6.95 -19.66
N HIS A 170 -9.69 -6.69 -20.17
CA HIS A 170 -9.48 -6.52 -21.60
C HIS A 170 -9.54 -7.89 -22.29
N PRO A 171 -10.32 -8.06 -23.40
CA PRO A 171 -10.62 -9.37 -24.01
C PRO A 171 -9.37 -10.15 -24.48
N ASP A 172 -8.29 -9.46 -24.84
CA ASP A 172 -7.04 -10.09 -25.27
C ASP A 172 -6.10 -10.45 -24.10
N VAL A 173 -6.49 -10.21 -22.86
CA VAL A 173 -5.67 -10.53 -21.69
C VAL A 173 -6.24 -11.74 -20.97
N LYS A 174 -5.42 -12.77 -20.81
CA LYS A 174 -5.79 -13.99 -20.10
C LYS A 174 -5.23 -13.98 -18.69
N ALA A 175 -5.94 -14.55 -17.75
CA ALA A 175 -5.48 -14.78 -16.39
C ALA A 175 -4.51 -15.98 -16.35
N GLU A 176 -3.36 -15.85 -16.99
CA GLU A 176 -2.29 -16.85 -17.03
C GLU A 176 -1.20 -16.49 -16.00
N VAL A 177 -0.67 -17.50 -15.30
CA VAL A 177 0.42 -17.35 -14.34
C VAL A 177 1.55 -18.30 -14.69
N THR A 178 2.76 -17.78 -14.80
CA THR A 178 3.97 -18.56 -15.09
C THR A 178 4.51 -19.23 -13.82
N LEU A 179 5.52 -20.09 -13.95
CA LEU A 179 6.24 -20.66 -12.79
C LEU A 179 6.84 -19.55 -11.92
N GLU A 180 7.32 -18.45 -12.52
CA GLU A 180 7.81 -17.28 -11.79
C GLU A 180 6.68 -16.63 -10.96
N GLY A 181 5.50 -16.40 -11.56
CA GLY A 181 4.34 -15.87 -10.84
C GLY A 181 3.85 -16.76 -9.70
N LEU A 182 3.94 -18.09 -9.85
CA LEU A 182 3.68 -19.03 -8.75
C LEU A 182 4.75 -18.94 -7.66
N SER A 183 6.03 -18.78 -8.04
CA SER A 183 7.12 -18.58 -7.08
C SER A 183 6.98 -17.28 -6.29
N GLU A 184 6.44 -16.22 -6.89
CA GLU A 184 6.03 -14.99 -6.17
C GLU A 184 5.01 -15.31 -5.07
N ILE A 185 3.90 -15.97 -5.43
CA ILE A 185 2.80 -16.27 -4.49
C ILE A 185 3.26 -17.22 -3.36
N PHE A 186 3.96 -18.30 -3.70
CA PHE A 186 4.33 -19.32 -2.72
C PHE A 186 5.60 -18.99 -1.94
N GLY A 187 6.58 -18.35 -2.58
CA GLY A 187 7.86 -17.99 -1.98
C GLY A 187 7.77 -16.72 -1.14
N LEU A 188 7.19 -15.66 -1.70
CA LEU A 188 7.15 -14.33 -1.08
C LEU A 188 5.87 -14.08 -0.26
N GLY A 189 4.85 -14.95 -0.40
CA GLY A 189 3.58 -14.81 0.30
C GLY A 189 2.82 -13.54 -0.08
N PRO A 190 2.40 -12.71 0.89
CA PRO A 190 1.69 -11.45 0.59
C PRO A 190 2.52 -10.37 -0.12
N SER A 191 3.86 -10.47 -0.10
CA SER A 191 4.74 -9.55 -0.82
C SER A 191 4.86 -9.93 -2.30
N ARG A 192 5.34 -8.98 -3.09
CA ARG A 192 5.71 -9.18 -4.50
C ARG A 192 7.06 -8.53 -4.77
N THR A 193 7.82 -9.10 -5.69
CA THR A 193 9.01 -8.43 -6.22
C THR A 193 8.62 -7.06 -6.79
N PRO A 194 9.28 -5.96 -6.39
CA PRO A 194 8.98 -4.63 -6.92
C PRO A 194 8.99 -4.61 -8.45
N GLY A 195 7.83 -4.30 -9.05
CA GLY A 195 7.65 -4.32 -10.50
C GLY A 195 7.00 -5.58 -11.06
N HIS A 196 6.79 -6.64 -10.25
CA HIS A 196 6.13 -7.87 -10.69
C HIS A 196 4.61 -7.78 -10.58
N GLY A 197 3.88 -8.19 -11.63
CA GLY A 197 2.41 -8.15 -11.69
C GLY A 197 1.73 -9.52 -11.55
N ILE A 198 2.45 -10.58 -11.18
CA ILE A 198 2.00 -11.96 -11.00
C ILE A 198 1.53 -12.63 -12.30
N TYR A 199 0.57 -12.04 -13.02
CA TYR A 199 0.05 -12.57 -14.26
C TYR A 199 1.02 -12.37 -15.43
N ALA A 200 1.04 -13.32 -16.35
CA ALA A 200 1.93 -13.34 -17.50
C ALA A 200 1.89 -12.03 -18.33
N GLY A 201 3.04 -11.36 -18.41
CA GLY A 201 3.20 -10.13 -19.16
C GLY A 201 2.59 -8.88 -18.52
N ILE A 202 1.95 -8.99 -17.36
CA ILE A 202 1.55 -7.82 -16.55
C ILE A 202 2.69 -7.46 -15.61
N LYS A 203 2.99 -6.16 -15.51
CA LYS A 203 4.00 -5.59 -14.62
C LYS A 203 3.39 -4.50 -13.74
N GLU A 204 4.02 -4.24 -12.62
CA GLU A 204 3.74 -3.08 -11.78
C GLU A 204 4.71 -1.95 -12.16
N LEU A 205 4.24 -0.72 -12.27
CA LEU A 205 5.15 0.41 -12.33
C LEU A 205 5.73 0.64 -10.92
N ARG A 206 7.06 0.51 -10.79
CA ARG A 206 7.73 0.60 -9.48
C ARG A 206 7.52 1.98 -8.84
N PRO A 207 7.52 2.07 -7.49
CA PRO A 207 7.56 3.35 -6.78
C PRO A 207 8.66 4.27 -7.29
N GLY A 208 8.39 5.58 -7.40
CA GLY A 208 9.36 6.55 -7.88
C GLY A 208 9.78 6.39 -9.33
N HIS A 209 8.95 5.72 -10.16
CA HIS A 209 9.20 5.57 -11.59
C HIS A 209 8.15 6.29 -12.42
N ALA A 210 8.59 6.69 -13.59
CA ALA A 210 7.74 7.20 -14.65
C ALA A 210 8.01 6.43 -15.95
N MET A 211 7.07 6.54 -16.89
CA MET A 211 7.24 5.97 -18.22
C MET A 211 6.59 6.85 -19.29
N THR A 212 7.14 6.78 -20.49
CA THR A 212 6.51 7.30 -21.70
C THR A 212 6.26 6.16 -22.67
N PHE A 213 5.13 6.24 -23.36
CA PHE A 213 4.83 5.33 -24.46
C PHE A 213 4.39 6.14 -25.68
N SER A 214 5.07 5.90 -26.81
CA SER A 214 4.83 6.53 -28.09
C SER A 214 4.99 5.51 -29.22
N LYS A 215 4.87 5.95 -30.48
CA LYS A 215 5.18 5.11 -31.66
C LYS A 215 6.60 4.55 -31.64
N ASN A 216 7.52 5.22 -30.92
CA ASN A 216 8.91 4.79 -30.76
C ASN A 216 9.11 3.69 -29.70
N GLY A 217 8.04 3.30 -28.99
CA GLY A 217 8.05 2.26 -27.96
C GLY A 217 7.88 2.79 -26.54
N LEU A 218 8.17 1.94 -25.59
CA LEU A 218 8.03 2.18 -24.15
C LEU A 218 9.41 2.52 -23.55
N CYS A 219 9.49 3.64 -22.83
CA CYS A 219 10.65 4.03 -22.04
C CYS A 219 10.23 4.16 -20.58
N ILE A 220 10.98 3.53 -19.66
CA ILE A 220 10.73 3.56 -18.21
C ILE A 220 11.99 4.03 -17.52
N TRP A 221 11.86 4.94 -16.54
CA TRP A 221 12.99 5.41 -15.72
C TRP A 221 12.59 5.65 -14.28
N ARG A 222 13.57 5.58 -13.38
CA ARG A 222 13.44 5.97 -11.99
C ARG A 222 13.69 7.49 -11.90
N TYR A 223 12.70 8.26 -11.48
CA TYR A 223 12.86 9.69 -11.23
C TYR A 223 13.23 9.99 -9.77
N TRP A 224 12.98 9.04 -8.85
CA TRP A 224 13.27 9.22 -7.44
C TRP A 224 13.82 7.95 -6.78
N ASN A 225 14.82 8.15 -5.90
CA ASN A 225 15.30 7.18 -4.91
C ASN A 225 15.85 7.95 -3.71
N VAL A 226 15.93 7.30 -2.54
CA VAL A 226 16.67 7.85 -1.40
C VAL A 226 18.15 7.99 -1.73
N LYS A 227 18.77 9.07 -1.26
CA LYS A 227 20.21 9.35 -1.47
C LYS A 227 20.95 9.28 -0.15
N SER A 228 21.96 8.42 -0.08
CA SER A 228 22.82 8.29 1.10
C SER A 228 23.79 9.46 1.19
N LYS A 229 23.78 10.13 2.34
CA LYS A 229 24.70 11.22 2.68
C LYS A 229 24.97 11.22 4.18
N LYS A 230 26.09 11.81 4.58
CA LYS A 230 26.39 12.00 6.00
C LYS A 230 25.32 12.89 6.64
N HIS A 231 24.88 12.48 7.81
CA HIS A 231 24.00 13.29 8.65
C HIS A 231 24.84 14.32 9.40
N GLU A 232 24.53 15.61 9.28
CA GLU A 232 25.34 16.70 9.84
C GLU A 232 24.64 17.43 10.99
N ASP A 233 23.30 17.29 11.09
CA ASP A 233 22.51 17.95 12.12
C ASP A 233 22.83 17.34 13.51
N SER A 234 22.92 18.17 14.54
CA SER A 234 22.99 17.73 15.93
C SER A 234 21.72 16.95 16.32
N PHE A 235 21.75 16.28 17.48
CA PHE A 235 20.58 15.54 17.96
C PHE A 235 19.36 16.46 18.15
N GLU A 236 19.58 17.63 18.74
CA GLU A 236 18.53 18.64 18.99
C GLU A 236 17.93 19.17 17.68
N GLU A 237 18.76 19.52 16.71
CA GLU A 237 18.30 19.94 15.37
C GLU A 237 17.56 18.81 14.65
N THR A 238 18.02 17.57 14.79
CA THR A 238 17.36 16.39 14.23
C THR A 238 15.97 16.17 14.83
N VAL A 239 15.84 16.35 16.14
CA VAL A 239 14.55 16.29 16.85
C VAL A 239 13.59 17.36 16.34
N GLU A 240 14.05 18.62 16.26
CA GLU A 240 13.21 19.74 15.81
C GLU A 240 12.79 19.59 14.36
N LYS A 241 13.70 19.21 13.48
CA LYS A 241 13.40 19.01 12.06
C LYS A 241 12.48 17.80 11.82
N THR A 242 12.65 16.73 12.57
CA THR A 242 11.72 15.58 12.54
C THR A 242 10.32 16.02 12.97
N ARG A 243 10.21 16.79 14.07
CA ARG A 243 8.93 17.36 14.54
C ARG A 243 8.28 18.24 13.47
N PHE A 244 9.04 19.16 12.90
CA PHE A 244 8.55 20.07 11.87
C PHE A 244 8.03 19.32 10.64
N LEU A 245 8.83 18.40 10.08
CA LEU A 245 8.45 17.64 8.88
C LEU A 245 7.20 16.81 9.12
N LEU A 246 7.09 16.17 10.29
CA LEU A 246 5.91 15.36 10.63
C LEU A 246 4.66 16.24 10.80
N GLN A 247 4.78 17.38 11.50
CA GLN A 247 3.66 18.30 11.67
C GLN A 247 3.19 18.87 10.31
N ASP A 248 4.11 19.29 9.46
CA ASP A 248 3.81 19.81 8.13
C ASP A 248 3.15 18.74 7.25
N ALA A 249 3.68 17.50 7.26
CA ALA A 249 3.11 16.39 6.51
C ALA A 249 1.67 16.08 6.93
N ILE A 250 1.39 16.02 8.24
CA ILE A 250 0.04 15.76 8.75
C ILE A 250 -0.89 16.94 8.39
N THR A 251 -0.47 18.16 8.63
CA THR A 251 -1.29 19.36 8.38
C THR A 251 -1.67 19.49 6.90
N ARG A 252 -0.73 19.26 5.98
CA ARG A 252 -0.99 19.27 4.53
C ARG A 252 -1.99 18.20 4.11
N GLN A 253 -2.02 17.06 4.82
CA GLN A 253 -2.93 15.95 4.51
C GLN A 253 -4.33 16.10 5.14
N LEU A 254 -4.62 17.18 5.84
CA LEU A 254 -5.96 17.51 6.35
C LEU A 254 -6.84 18.29 5.34
N VAL A 255 -6.35 18.55 4.14
CA VAL A 255 -7.12 19.21 3.08
C VAL A 255 -8.19 18.24 2.56
N SER A 256 -9.45 18.62 2.70
CA SER A 256 -10.60 17.82 2.27
C SER A 256 -11.86 18.68 2.27
N ASP A 257 -12.70 18.56 1.23
CA ASP A 257 -14.05 19.15 1.16
C ASP A 257 -15.12 18.23 1.74
N VAL A 258 -14.71 17.01 2.16
CA VAL A 258 -15.60 15.98 2.72
C VAL A 258 -15.14 15.59 4.13
N PRO A 259 -16.01 14.92 4.94
CA PRO A 259 -15.67 14.51 6.30
C PRO A 259 -14.40 13.64 6.38
N LEU A 260 -13.53 13.94 7.35
CA LEU A 260 -12.26 13.27 7.58
C LEU A 260 -12.16 12.79 9.02
N CYS A 261 -11.56 11.60 9.22
CA CYS A 261 -11.28 11.01 10.53
C CYS A 261 -9.82 10.55 10.65
N THR A 262 -9.41 10.09 11.84
CA THR A 262 -8.12 9.42 12.03
C THR A 262 -8.28 8.03 12.63
N PHE A 263 -7.38 7.10 12.27
CA PHE A 263 -7.29 5.78 12.88
C PHE A 263 -6.48 5.89 14.17
N LEU A 264 -7.03 5.43 15.28
CA LEU A 264 -6.42 5.55 16.60
C LEU A 264 -6.27 4.19 17.27
N SER A 265 -5.04 3.71 17.44
CA SER A 265 -4.70 2.48 18.17
C SER A 265 -4.06 2.75 19.54
N GLY A 266 -3.89 4.01 19.93
CA GLY A 266 -3.15 4.38 21.13
C GLY A 266 -1.64 4.11 21.04
N GLY A 267 -1.12 3.72 19.86
CA GLY A 267 0.31 3.68 19.56
C GLY A 267 0.86 5.08 19.25
N VAL A 268 2.17 5.30 19.37
CA VAL A 268 2.79 6.61 19.21
C VAL A 268 2.49 7.26 17.84
N ASP A 269 2.42 6.46 16.79
CA ASP A 269 2.25 6.92 15.40
C ASP A 269 0.84 7.45 15.15
N SER A 270 -0.17 6.64 15.44
CA SER A 270 -1.59 7.03 15.32
C SER A 270 -1.95 8.16 16.27
N SER A 271 -1.35 8.16 17.46
CA SER A 271 -1.55 9.24 18.46
C SER A 271 -0.94 10.56 18.01
N ALA A 272 0.22 10.54 17.35
CA ALA A 272 0.83 11.75 16.78
C ALA A 272 -0.07 12.40 15.71
N ILE A 273 -0.61 11.58 14.79
CA ILE A 273 -1.54 12.04 13.76
C ILE A 273 -2.79 12.64 14.41
N THR A 274 -3.41 11.91 15.34
CA THR A 274 -4.63 12.34 16.03
C THR A 274 -4.41 13.64 16.81
N ALA A 275 -3.30 13.76 17.54
CA ALA A 275 -2.99 14.95 18.34
C ALA A 275 -2.81 16.20 17.47
N ILE A 276 -2.07 16.10 16.35
CA ILE A 276 -1.84 17.22 15.43
C ILE A 276 -3.14 17.56 14.70
N ALA A 277 -3.88 16.57 14.21
CA ALA A 277 -5.15 16.78 13.52
C ALA A 277 -6.20 17.43 14.44
N ALA A 278 -6.33 16.98 15.69
CA ALA A 278 -7.27 17.55 16.66
C ALA A 278 -6.94 19.04 16.97
N LYS A 279 -5.65 19.37 17.13
CA LYS A 279 -5.22 20.78 17.32
C LYS A 279 -5.55 21.64 16.09
N GLU A 280 -5.34 21.13 14.88
CA GLU A 280 -5.68 21.86 13.65
C GLU A 280 -7.19 22.05 13.48
N TYR A 281 -8.00 21.03 13.84
CA TYR A 281 -9.46 21.14 13.85
C TYR A 281 -9.95 22.21 14.81
N ALA A 282 -9.42 22.21 16.04
CA ALA A 282 -9.73 23.24 17.04
C ALA A 282 -9.33 24.64 16.56
N ARG A 283 -8.12 24.79 15.96
CA ARG A 283 -7.60 26.07 15.43
C ARG A 283 -8.45 26.59 14.26
N SER A 284 -8.91 25.70 13.39
CA SER A 284 -9.69 26.04 12.19
C SER A 284 -11.19 26.11 12.40
N GLY A 285 -11.69 25.82 13.61
CA GLY A 285 -13.13 25.84 13.93
C GLY A 285 -13.93 24.70 13.26
N LYS A 286 -13.28 23.60 12.86
CA LYS A 286 -13.91 22.47 12.19
C LYS A 286 -14.68 21.51 13.14
N GLY A 287 -14.77 21.85 14.45
CA GLY A 287 -15.42 21.01 15.45
C GLY A 287 -14.50 19.95 16.04
N GLN A 288 -15.09 18.88 16.58
CA GLN A 288 -14.34 17.75 17.14
C GLN A 288 -13.82 16.84 16.03
N LEU A 289 -12.58 16.37 16.17
CA LEU A 289 -12.03 15.34 15.31
C LEU A 289 -12.66 13.98 15.66
N HIS A 290 -13.10 13.23 14.66
CA HIS A 290 -13.54 11.85 14.83
C HIS A 290 -12.36 10.89 14.72
N THR A 291 -12.35 9.89 15.61
CA THR A 291 -11.32 8.85 15.63
C THR A 291 -11.96 7.46 15.63
N TYR A 292 -11.32 6.51 14.96
CA TYR A 292 -11.81 5.14 14.84
C TYR A 292 -10.76 4.13 15.28
N SER A 293 -11.21 3.08 16.00
CA SER A 293 -10.39 1.92 16.33
C SER A 293 -11.11 0.63 16.00
N VAL A 294 -10.34 -0.41 15.60
CA VAL A 294 -10.85 -1.77 15.40
C VAL A 294 -10.48 -2.65 16.59
N ASP A 295 -11.41 -3.48 17.00
CA ASP A 295 -11.22 -4.53 18.00
C ASP A 295 -11.95 -5.80 17.56
N TYR A 296 -11.71 -6.91 18.25
CA TYR A 296 -12.28 -8.21 17.92
C TYR A 296 -13.19 -8.70 19.04
N GLU A 297 -14.24 -9.40 18.64
CA GLU A 297 -15.19 -10.03 19.55
C GLU A 297 -14.47 -10.91 20.59
N ASP A 298 -14.84 -10.73 21.87
CA ASP A 298 -14.26 -11.42 23.03
C ASP A 298 -12.73 -11.21 23.19
N ASN A 299 -12.14 -10.16 22.59
CA ASN A 299 -10.70 -9.93 22.66
C ASN A 299 -10.21 -9.73 24.10
N ASP A 300 -11.01 -9.07 24.95
CA ASP A 300 -10.76 -8.91 26.38
C ASP A 300 -10.65 -10.26 27.13
N LYS A 301 -11.43 -11.26 26.72
CA LYS A 301 -11.46 -12.61 27.31
C LYS A 301 -10.30 -13.49 26.83
N TYR A 302 -9.93 -13.37 25.54
CA TYR A 302 -8.93 -14.24 24.92
C TYR A 302 -7.56 -13.58 24.75
N PHE A 303 -7.44 -12.28 25.00
CA PHE A 303 -6.16 -11.57 24.89
C PHE A 303 -5.10 -12.22 25.79
N LYS A 304 -3.97 -12.56 25.18
CA LYS A 304 -2.80 -13.05 25.89
C LYS A 304 -1.64 -12.10 25.63
N ALA A 305 -1.20 -11.43 26.69
CA ALA A 305 0.00 -10.59 26.62
C ALA A 305 1.21 -11.42 26.17
N ASN A 306 1.98 -10.85 25.25
CA ASN A 306 3.20 -11.47 24.73
C ASN A 306 4.31 -10.42 24.58
N ALA A 307 5.49 -10.85 24.12
CA ALA A 307 6.63 -9.96 23.95
C ALA A 307 6.38 -8.80 22.98
N PHE A 308 5.48 -8.99 21.99
CA PHE A 308 5.15 -7.99 20.97
C PHE A 308 3.93 -7.13 21.34
N GLN A 309 2.99 -7.68 22.10
CA GLN A 309 1.78 -7.00 22.54
C GLN A 309 1.58 -7.22 24.05
N PRO A 310 2.25 -6.42 24.89
CA PRO A 310 2.19 -6.60 26.35
C PRO A 310 0.89 -6.11 26.98
N ASN A 311 0.18 -5.18 26.32
CA ASN A 311 -1.04 -4.54 26.83
C ASN A 311 -2.10 -4.43 25.72
N SER A 312 -3.39 -4.42 26.11
CA SER A 312 -4.48 -4.06 25.19
C SER A 312 -4.40 -2.57 24.80
N ASP A 313 -5.04 -2.22 23.70
CA ASP A 313 -5.00 -0.85 23.15
C ASP A 313 -5.99 0.09 23.86
N ALA A 314 -7.08 -0.44 24.42
CA ALA A 314 -8.21 0.33 24.94
C ALA A 314 -7.84 1.44 25.96
N PRO A 315 -6.99 1.21 26.99
CA PRO A 315 -6.64 2.27 27.94
C PRO A 315 -5.92 3.45 27.30
N PHE A 316 -5.09 3.19 26.30
CA PHE A 316 -4.31 4.22 25.58
C PHE A 316 -5.18 4.99 24.59
N ILE A 317 -6.14 4.33 23.97
CA ILE A 317 -7.17 4.98 23.14
C ILE A 317 -7.98 5.94 24.02
N HIS A 318 -8.45 5.47 25.17
CA HIS A 318 -9.22 6.29 26.12
C HIS A 318 -8.42 7.54 26.57
N LEU A 319 -7.15 7.35 26.96
CA LEU A 319 -6.28 8.47 27.35
C LEU A 319 -6.17 9.53 26.23
N MET A 320 -6.01 9.07 24.96
CA MET A 320 -5.92 9.98 23.82
C MET A 320 -7.22 10.72 23.54
N THR A 321 -8.35 10.03 23.64
CA THR A 321 -9.68 10.62 23.40
C THR A 321 -10.03 11.67 24.46
N GLU A 322 -9.70 11.41 25.72
CA GLU A 322 -9.87 12.41 26.80
C GLU A 322 -8.91 13.60 26.64
N THR A 323 -7.62 13.35 26.34
CA THR A 323 -6.61 14.42 26.22
C THR A 323 -6.93 15.38 25.09
N PHE A 324 -7.38 14.88 23.95
CA PHE A 324 -7.62 15.68 22.75
C PHE A 324 -9.11 15.92 22.46
N GLN A 325 -10.00 15.51 23.36
CA GLN A 325 -11.45 15.71 23.25
C GLN A 325 -12.01 15.27 21.87
N THR A 326 -11.59 14.09 21.41
CA THR A 326 -12.04 13.55 20.11
C THR A 326 -13.33 12.75 20.29
N ASN A 327 -14.13 12.70 19.22
CA ASN A 327 -15.31 11.81 19.16
C ASN A 327 -14.84 10.42 18.68
N HIS A 328 -14.76 9.44 19.60
CA HIS A 328 -14.19 8.13 19.32
C HIS A 328 -15.25 7.07 19.01
N HIS A 329 -15.01 6.31 17.94
CA HIS A 329 -15.82 5.17 17.50
C HIS A 329 -15.01 3.88 17.61
N ARG A 330 -15.46 2.96 18.46
CA ARG A 330 -14.89 1.63 18.59
C ARG A 330 -15.69 0.65 17.73
N CYS A 331 -15.07 0.08 16.70
CA CYS A 331 -15.64 -0.92 15.81
C CYS A 331 -15.19 -2.31 16.26
N VAL A 332 -16.12 -3.23 16.51
CA VAL A 332 -15.83 -4.60 16.98
C VAL A 332 -16.30 -5.60 15.93
N ILE A 333 -15.34 -6.30 15.30
CA ILE A 333 -15.63 -7.33 14.30
C ILE A 333 -15.89 -8.68 14.97
N SER A 334 -16.95 -9.39 14.56
CA SER A 334 -17.20 -10.76 14.99
C SER A 334 -16.27 -11.76 14.27
N ASN A 335 -16.05 -12.92 14.89
CA ASN A 335 -15.24 -13.98 14.27
C ASN A 335 -15.87 -14.53 12.99
N GLU A 336 -17.19 -14.52 12.88
CA GLU A 336 -17.93 -14.92 11.70
C GLU A 336 -17.73 -13.91 10.56
N GLN A 337 -17.93 -12.61 10.83
CA GLN A 337 -17.65 -11.55 9.85
C GLN A 337 -16.21 -11.62 9.36
N LEU A 338 -15.25 -11.79 10.29
CA LEU A 338 -13.83 -11.90 9.95
C LEU A 338 -13.55 -13.01 8.92
N ALA A 339 -14.18 -14.17 9.09
CA ALA A 339 -14.05 -15.29 8.15
C ALA A 339 -14.78 -15.03 6.83
N GLN A 340 -15.96 -14.43 6.84
CA GLN A 340 -16.73 -14.10 5.64
C GLN A 340 -15.99 -13.14 4.71
N TYR A 341 -15.27 -12.16 5.27
CA TYR A 341 -14.52 -11.19 4.49
C TYR A 341 -13.23 -11.73 3.86
N LEU A 342 -12.79 -12.97 4.17
CA LEU A 342 -11.58 -13.56 3.60
C LEU A 342 -11.64 -13.69 2.07
N THR A 343 -12.76 -14.14 1.53
CA THR A 343 -12.98 -14.24 0.08
C THR A 343 -12.98 -12.85 -0.56
N GLU A 344 -13.70 -11.91 0.04
CA GLU A 344 -13.80 -10.57 -0.54
C GLU A 344 -12.46 -9.82 -0.51
N ALA A 345 -11.62 -10.04 0.49
CA ALA A 345 -10.28 -9.48 0.55
C ALA A 345 -9.42 -9.92 -0.67
N VAL A 346 -9.57 -11.18 -1.14
CA VAL A 346 -8.93 -11.64 -2.39
C VAL A 346 -9.46 -10.88 -3.61
N LEU A 347 -10.78 -10.72 -3.73
CA LEU A 347 -11.41 -10.02 -4.87
C LEU A 347 -11.05 -8.53 -4.90
N VAL A 348 -10.88 -7.92 -3.75
CA VAL A 348 -10.45 -6.53 -3.62
C VAL A 348 -8.97 -6.38 -3.98
N ARG A 349 -8.13 -7.32 -3.57
CA ARG A 349 -6.68 -7.29 -3.79
C ARG A 349 -6.25 -7.84 -5.16
N ASP A 350 -7.07 -8.64 -5.83
CA ASP A 350 -6.78 -9.43 -7.04
C ASP A 350 -5.82 -10.63 -6.82
N LEU A 351 -5.39 -10.86 -5.59
CA LEU A 351 -4.37 -11.83 -5.19
C LEU A 351 -4.63 -12.35 -3.77
N PRO A 352 -4.10 -13.53 -3.40
CA PRO A 352 -4.02 -13.93 -2.00
C PRO A 352 -3.25 -12.89 -1.16
N GLY A 353 -3.70 -12.62 0.06
CA GLY A 353 -3.16 -11.56 0.88
C GLY A 353 -2.78 -11.98 2.29
N MET A 354 -2.95 -11.04 3.25
CA MET A 354 -2.60 -11.23 4.66
C MET A 354 -3.76 -11.80 5.49
N ALA A 355 -4.59 -12.66 4.89
CA ALA A 355 -5.68 -13.37 5.55
C ALA A 355 -6.62 -12.44 6.35
N ASP A 356 -6.88 -12.76 7.64
CA ASP A 356 -7.74 -11.98 8.53
C ASP A 356 -7.26 -10.54 8.77
N ILE A 357 -5.98 -10.26 8.57
CA ILE A 357 -5.42 -8.92 8.71
C ILE A 357 -5.95 -8.01 7.58
N ASP A 358 -6.12 -8.55 6.37
CA ASP A 358 -6.77 -7.86 5.25
C ASP A 358 -8.28 -7.78 5.45
N SER A 359 -8.92 -8.89 5.85
CA SER A 359 -10.37 -8.96 6.08
C SER A 359 -10.84 -7.95 7.12
N SER A 360 -10.15 -7.88 8.25
CA SER A 360 -10.49 -6.94 9.33
C SER A 360 -10.31 -5.49 8.89
N LEU A 361 -9.27 -5.20 8.09
CA LEU A 361 -9.06 -3.85 7.58
C LEU A 361 -10.13 -3.45 6.56
N LEU A 362 -10.53 -4.36 5.66
CA LEU A 362 -11.59 -4.12 4.68
C LEU A 362 -12.92 -3.83 5.39
N TRP A 363 -13.29 -4.68 6.37
CA TRP A 363 -14.49 -4.48 7.17
C TRP A 363 -14.43 -3.14 7.94
N PHE A 364 -13.33 -2.87 8.63
CA PHE A 364 -13.14 -1.62 9.38
C PHE A 364 -13.26 -0.37 8.50
N CYS A 365 -12.71 -0.41 7.29
CA CYS A 365 -12.86 0.69 6.34
C CYS A 365 -14.31 0.87 5.88
N ARG A 366 -15.12 -0.19 5.82
CA ARG A 366 -16.56 -0.09 5.52
C ARG A 366 -17.34 0.56 6.65
N GLU A 367 -17.06 0.19 7.90
CA GLU A 367 -17.67 0.85 9.06
C GLU A 367 -17.38 2.36 9.06
N ILE A 368 -16.13 2.75 8.77
CA ILE A 368 -15.76 4.17 8.67
C ILE A 368 -16.48 4.85 7.51
N LYS A 369 -16.64 4.15 6.38
CA LYS A 369 -17.24 4.72 5.15
C LYS A 369 -18.69 5.14 5.33
N GLU A 370 -19.39 4.58 6.29
CA GLU A 370 -20.79 5.00 6.60
C GLU A 370 -20.87 6.50 6.92
N ASP A 371 -19.83 7.06 7.56
CA ASP A 371 -19.83 8.46 8.02
C ASP A 371 -18.73 9.33 7.37
N PHE A 372 -17.64 8.72 6.90
CA PHE A 372 -16.44 9.42 6.44
C PHE A 372 -15.95 8.95 5.07
N VAL A 373 -15.29 9.84 4.36
CA VAL A 373 -14.72 9.55 3.03
C VAL A 373 -13.19 9.50 3.07
N VAL A 374 -12.58 10.16 4.04
CA VAL A 374 -11.11 10.27 4.20
C VAL A 374 -10.70 9.83 5.61
N GLY A 375 -9.66 9.01 5.70
CA GLY A 375 -9.01 8.64 6.96
C GLY A 375 -7.52 8.86 6.92
N LEU A 376 -6.90 9.22 8.07
CA LEU A 376 -5.45 9.27 8.22
C LEU A 376 -4.98 8.08 9.06
N SER A 377 -3.89 7.44 8.65
CA SER A 377 -3.34 6.23 9.25
C SER A 377 -1.83 6.33 9.49
N GLY A 378 -1.34 5.66 10.54
CA GLY A 378 0.05 5.74 11.02
C GLY A 378 1.03 4.79 10.34
N GLU A 379 0.69 4.18 9.20
CA GLU A 379 1.63 3.34 8.45
C GLU A 379 2.90 4.11 8.07
N CYS A 380 3.98 3.39 7.83
CA CYS A 380 5.32 3.83 7.47
C CYS A 380 6.18 4.35 8.63
N ALA A 381 5.64 4.66 9.79
CA ALA A 381 6.42 5.14 10.93
C ALA A 381 7.45 4.11 11.44
N ASP A 382 7.07 2.86 11.53
CA ASP A 382 7.97 1.77 11.96
C ASP A 382 9.09 1.53 10.95
N GLU A 383 8.76 1.64 9.66
CA GLU A 383 9.66 1.41 8.54
C GLU A 383 10.76 2.46 8.47
N ILE A 384 10.44 3.73 8.70
CA ILE A 384 11.42 4.82 8.54
C ILE A 384 12.17 5.16 9.85
N PHE A 385 11.57 4.87 11.02
CA PHE A 385 12.19 5.15 12.32
C PHE A 385 12.70 3.90 13.05
N GLY A 386 12.65 2.72 12.43
CA GLY A 386 13.20 1.49 13.01
C GLY A 386 12.39 0.90 14.15
N GLY A 387 11.06 0.82 13.97
CA GLY A 387 10.13 0.29 14.98
C GLY A 387 10.09 -1.23 15.10
N TYR A 388 10.67 -1.97 14.15
CA TYR A 388 10.62 -3.42 14.13
C TYR A 388 11.83 -4.08 14.78
N PRO A 389 11.68 -5.26 15.41
CA PRO A 389 12.76 -5.97 16.07
C PRO A 389 13.95 -6.30 15.18
N TRP A 390 13.76 -6.53 13.90
CA TRP A 390 14.82 -6.89 12.97
C TRP A 390 15.83 -5.76 12.69
N PHE A 391 15.57 -4.54 13.11
CA PHE A 391 16.54 -3.46 13.04
C PHE A 391 17.60 -3.51 14.14
N TYR A 392 17.36 -4.28 15.24
CA TYR A 392 18.25 -4.33 16.41
C TYR A 392 18.52 -5.73 16.96
N ARG A 393 17.83 -6.78 16.50
CA ARG A 393 18.16 -8.15 16.87
C ARG A 393 19.42 -8.60 16.16
N GLU A 394 20.35 -9.18 16.89
CA GLU A 394 21.63 -9.63 16.37
C GLU A 394 21.48 -10.69 15.27
N ASP A 395 20.63 -11.69 15.48
CA ASP A 395 20.36 -12.75 14.50
C ASP A 395 19.87 -12.18 13.16
N ASP A 396 18.97 -11.18 13.19
CA ASP A 396 18.43 -10.54 11.98
C ASP A 396 19.50 -9.66 11.29
N LEU A 397 20.39 -9.01 12.07
CA LEU A 397 21.50 -8.21 11.55
C LEU A 397 22.59 -9.07 10.91
N GLN A 398 22.78 -10.31 11.37
CA GLN A 398 23.73 -11.25 10.78
C GLN A 398 23.15 -12.05 9.60
N SER A 399 21.83 -12.06 9.44
CA SER A 399 21.16 -12.84 8.40
C SER A 399 21.30 -12.23 7.00
N SER A 400 21.41 -13.09 5.98
CA SER A 400 21.37 -12.74 4.56
C SER A 400 20.02 -13.13 3.94
N ALA A 401 18.91 -12.76 4.59
CA ALA A 401 17.54 -13.06 4.17
C ALA A 401 16.58 -11.90 4.54
N PHE A 402 15.39 -11.93 3.98
CA PHE A 402 14.32 -11.01 4.39
C PHE A 402 13.84 -11.35 5.82
N PRO A 403 13.98 -10.48 6.81
CA PRO A 403 13.67 -10.83 8.20
C PRO A 403 12.18 -11.05 8.49
N TRP A 404 11.31 -10.58 7.61
CA TRP A 404 9.86 -10.79 7.71
C TRP A 404 9.34 -11.98 6.90
N MET A 405 10.16 -12.62 6.07
CA MET A 405 9.82 -13.84 5.31
C MET A 405 10.52 -15.03 5.95
N ARG A 406 9.79 -15.78 6.75
CA ARG A 406 10.35 -16.92 7.49
C ARG A 406 9.69 -18.22 7.05
N SER A 407 10.30 -19.33 7.42
CA SER A 407 9.73 -20.67 7.19
C SER A 407 9.43 -20.97 5.71
N THR A 408 10.22 -20.41 4.78
CA THR A 408 10.04 -20.68 3.33
C THR A 408 10.20 -22.16 3.04
N GLU A 409 11.20 -22.82 3.64
CA GLU A 409 11.40 -24.27 3.52
C GLU A 409 10.18 -25.06 4.00
N ALA A 410 9.66 -24.75 5.19
CA ALA A 410 8.49 -25.44 5.73
C ALA A 410 7.24 -25.24 4.85
N ARG A 411 7.06 -24.05 4.26
CA ARG A 411 5.98 -23.79 3.31
C ARG A 411 6.18 -24.53 1.99
N GLU A 412 7.41 -24.64 1.51
CA GLU A 412 7.77 -25.39 0.32
C GLU A 412 7.46 -26.89 0.49
N GLN A 413 7.66 -27.45 1.71
CA GLN A 413 7.32 -28.85 1.99
C GLN A 413 5.81 -29.16 1.90
N LEU A 414 4.95 -28.17 1.97
CA LEU A 414 3.51 -28.37 1.72
C LEU A 414 3.19 -28.68 0.26
N LEU A 415 4.06 -28.31 -0.69
CA LEU A 415 3.88 -28.57 -2.11
C LEU A 415 4.22 -30.01 -2.46
N LYS A 416 3.60 -30.56 -3.50
CA LYS A 416 4.03 -31.82 -4.11
C LYS A 416 5.47 -31.74 -4.59
N LYS A 417 6.18 -32.86 -4.57
CA LYS A 417 7.60 -32.96 -4.99
C LYS A 417 7.85 -32.37 -6.38
N GLU A 418 6.93 -32.60 -7.32
CA GLU A 418 7.00 -32.04 -8.67
C GLU A 418 7.06 -30.50 -8.65
N TRP A 419 6.14 -29.88 -7.93
CA TRP A 419 6.06 -28.42 -7.82
C TRP A 419 7.24 -27.82 -7.03
N ARG A 420 7.70 -28.52 -5.98
CA ARG A 420 8.93 -28.12 -5.27
C ARG A 420 10.13 -28.01 -6.20
N ASN A 421 10.29 -29.03 -7.08
CA ASN A 421 11.39 -29.05 -8.03
C ASN A 421 11.28 -27.97 -9.13
N LYS A 422 10.05 -27.68 -9.59
CA LYS A 422 9.79 -26.63 -10.60
C LYS A 422 10.00 -25.22 -10.03
N LEU A 423 9.54 -24.97 -8.80
CA LEU A 423 9.51 -23.61 -8.23
C LEU A 423 10.77 -23.25 -7.47
N ASN A 424 11.41 -24.18 -6.76
CA ASN A 424 12.63 -23.99 -5.96
C ASN A 424 12.58 -22.71 -5.13
N LEU A 425 11.57 -22.64 -4.24
CA LEU A 425 11.18 -21.38 -3.55
C LEU A 425 12.30 -20.77 -2.73
N GLN A 426 13.14 -21.59 -2.09
CA GLN A 426 14.28 -21.10 -1.29
C GLN A 426 15.27 -20.35 -2.17
N GLN A 427 15.64 -20.92 -3.31
CA GLN A 427 16.54 -20.27 -4.26
C GLN A 427 15.91 -19.01 -4.84
N TYR A 428 14.61 -19.06 -5.17
CA TYR A 428 13.88 -17.91 -5.70
C TYR A 428 13.91 -16.73 -4.73
N VAL A 429 13.54 -16.96 -3.48
CA VAL A 429 13.53 -15.92 -2.43
C VAL A 429 14.93 -15.36 -2.18
N GLN A 430 15.95 -16.23 -2.14
CA GLN A 430 17.34 -15.82 -1.95
C GLN A 430 17.83 -14.93 -3.10
N GLN A 431 17.52 -15.29 -4.33
CA GLN A 431 17.86 -14.48 -5.51
C GLN A 431 17.21 -13.10 -5.45
N ARG A 432 15.91 -13.00 -5.08
CA ARG A 432 15.22 -11.70 -4.91
C ARG A 432 15.87 -10.84 -3.84
N TYR A 433 16.31 -11.46 -2.74
CA TYR A 433 17.07 -10.76 -1.70
C TYR A 433 18.39 -10.19 -2.24
N GLU A 434 19.20 -11.01 -2.90
CA GLU A 434 20.51 -10.62 -3.44
C GLU A 434 20.39 -9.51 -4.48
N GLU A 435 19.44 -9.59 -5.40
CA GLU A 435 19.18 -8.54 -6.38
C GLU A 435 18.78 -7.22 -5.70
N SER A 436 17.97 -7.29 -4.65
CA SER A 436 17.54 -6.10 -3.92
C SER A 436 18.66 -5.41 -3.15
N ILE A 437 19.62 -6.19 -2.62
CA ILE A 437 20.80 -5.66 -1.94
C ILE A 437 21.69 -4.85 -2.89
N GLN A 438 21.76 -5.23 -4.16
CA GLN A 438 22.54 -4.51 -5.17
C GLN A 438 21.99 -3.11 -5.49
N GLU A 439 20.70 -2.86 -5.20
CA GLU A 439 20.06 -1.55 -5.42
C GLU A 439 20.26 -0.57 -4.25
N VAL A 440 20.81 -1.02 -3.12
CA VAL A 440 20.92 -0.20 -1.90
C VAL A 440 21.87 0.98 -2.11
N PRO A 441 21.43 2.23 -1.90
CA PRO A 441 22.33 3.38 -1.96
C PRO A 441 23.38 3.31 -0.85
N VAL A 442 24.66 3.19 -1.22
CA VAL A 442 25.79 3.03 -0.30
C VAL A 442 26.18 4.39 0.30
N LEU A 443 26.68 4.39 1.53
CA LEU A 443 27.36 5.54 2.15
C LEU A 443 28.84 5.17 2.38
N GLU A 444 29.75 5.91 1.74
CA GLU A 444 31.17 5.69 1.86
C GLU A 444 31.67 5.94 3.30
N GLY A 445 32.54 5.05 3.81
CA GLY A 445 33.09 5.14 5.17
C GLY A 445 32.15 4.69 6.30
N GLU A 446 30.98 4.14 5.98
CA GLU A 446 30.05 3.59 6.96
C GLU A 446 30.59 2.30 7.59
N SER A 447 30.34 2.08 8.89
CA SER A 447 30.72 0.83 9.53
C SER A 447 29.91 -0.37 9.00
N PRO A 448 30.43 -1.61 9.05
CA PRO A 448 29.70 -2.77 8.54
C PRO A 448 28.31 -2.94 9.15
N ILE A 449 28.13 -2.64 10.43
CA ILE A 449 26.83 -2.76 11.11
C ILE A 449 25.84 -1.69 10.64
N GLU A 450 26.31 -0.45 10.41
CA GLU A 450 25.45 0.62 9.87
C GLU A 450 25.11 0.37 8.40
N ALA A 451 26.06 -0.13 7.60
CA ALA A 451 25.80 -0.57 6.23
C ALA A 451 24.73 -1.68 6.19
N LYS A 452 24.78 -2.64 7.11
CA LYS A 452 23.76 -3.69 7.24
C LYS A 452 22.39 -3.13 7.63
N ARG A 453 22.33 -2.18 8.56
CA ARG A 453 21.07 -1.50 8.91
C ARG A 453 20.50 -0.71 7.74
N ARG A 454 21.35 -0.03 6.97
CA ARG A 454 20.96 0.66 5.74
C ARG A 454 20.35 -0.29 4.73
N GLN A 455 20.95 -1.47 4.53
CA GLN A 455 20.36 -2.53 3.72
C GLN A 455 18.98 -2.92 4.23
N LEU A 456 18.80 -3.15 5.52
CA LEU A 456 17.52 -3.51 6.12
C LEU A 456 16.48 -2.40 5.98
N PHE A 457 16.85 -1.13 6.15
CA PHE A 457 15.95 0.00 5.93
C PHE A 457 15.51 0.10 4.46
N TYR A 458 16.44 -0.11 3.51
CA TYR A 458 16.11 -0.10 2.09
C TYR A 458 15.16 -1.25 1.72
N LEU A 459 15.52 -2.47 2.11
CA LEU A 459 14.65 -3.63 1.89
C LEU A 459 13.27 -3.43 2.53
N ASN A 460 13.24 -2.89 3.76
CA ASN A 460 11.98 -2.60 4.43
C ASN A 460 11.13 -1.60 3.64
N MET A 461 11.74 -0.54 3.12
CA MET A 461 11.08 0.50 2.32
C MET A 461 10.54 -0.06 1.00
N VAL A 462 11.34 -0.84 0.25
CA VAL A 462 10.96 -1.26 -1.11
C VAL A 462 10.14 -2.56 -1.14
N TRP A 463 10.10 -3.33 -0.04
CA TRP A 463 9.38 -4.59 0.04
C TRP A 463 8.26 -4.59 1.08
N PHE A 464 8.62 -4.49 2.37
CA PHE A 464 7.64 -4.64 3.46
C PHE A 464 6.69 -3.47 3.53
N MET A 465 7.21 -2.25 3.49
CA MET A 465 6.41 -1.02 3.50
C MET A 465 5.49 -0.95 2.28
N THR A 466 5.99 -1.27 1.07
CA THR A 466 5.15 -1.29 -0.13
C THR A 466 4.05 -2.36 -0.06
N THR A 467 4.32 -3.51 0.58
CA THR A 467 3.29 -4.54 0.84
C THR A 467 2.19 -3.99 1.77
N LEU A 468 2.58 -3.27 2.83
CA LEU A 468 1.61 -2.67 3.76
C LEU A 468 0.84 -1.50 3.15
N LEU A 469 1.49 -0.69 2.30
CA LEU A 469 0.84 0.38 1.55
C LEU A 469 -0.15 -0.15 0.51
N ASP A 470 0.23 -1.19 -0.25
CA ASP A 470 -0.67 -1.88 -1.18
C ASP A 470 -1.89 -2.46 -0.43
N ARG A 471 -1.65 -3.18 0.68
CA ARG A 471 -2.71 -3.65 1.57
C ARG A 471 -3.64 -2.53 2.01
N LYS A 472 -3.08 -1.41 2.48
CA LYS A 472 -3.86 -0.27 2.97
C LYS A 472 -4.72 0.32 1.85
N ASP A 473 -4.13 0.63 0.69
CA ASP A 473 -4.86 1.19 -0.45
C ASP A 473 -5.93 0.23 -0.96
N ARG A 474 -5.60 -1.07 -1.15
CA ARG A 474 -6.54 -2.04 -1.68
C ARG A 474 -7.75 -2.24 -0.77
N MET A 475 -7.54 -2.44 0.53
CA MET A 475 -8.63 -2.68 1.48
C MET A 475 -9.49 -1.42 1.68
N SER A 476 -8.88 -0.26 1.82
CA SER A 476 -9.62 0.98 2.00
C SER A 476 -10.39 1.40 0.75
N MET A 477 -9.78 1.27 -0.43
CA MET A 477 -10.47 1.59 -1.67
C MET A 477 -11.51 0.53 -2.07
N GLY A 478 -11.37 -0.71 -1.61
CA GLY A 478 -12.42 -1.73 -1.68
C GLY A 478 -13.66 -1.37 -0.86
N ALA A 479 -13.52 -0.44 0.08
CA ALA A 479 -14.59 0.16 0.86
C ALA A 479 -14.94 1.59 0.42
N SER A 480 -14.39 2.10 -0.69
CA SER A 480 -14.56 3.49 -1.14
C SER A 480 -14.12 4.55 -0.10
N LEU A 481 -13.11 4.22 0.71
CA LEU A 481 -12.52 5.10 1.72
C LEU A 481 -11.10 5.51 1.29
N GLU A 482 -10.84 6.82 1.19
CA GLU A 482 -9.50 7.32 0.99
C GLU A 482 -8.68 7.24 2.28
N VAL A 483 -7.55 6.52 2.29
CA VAL A 483 -6.62 6.54 3.43
C VAL A 483 -5.33 7.23 3.05
N ARG A 484 -4.95 8.23 3.86
CA ARG A 484 -3.71 8.99 3.77
C ARG A 484 -2.71 8.51 4.81
N VAL A 485 -1.43 8.60 4.48
CA VAL A 485 -0.34 8.03 5.28
C VAL A 485 0.78 9.08 5.47
N PRO A 486 0.63 10.01 6.44
CA PRO A 486 1.54 11.14 6.59
C PRO A 486 3.02 10.78 6.79
N PHE A 487 3.32 9.61 7.38
CA PHE A 487 4.70 9.13 7.51
C PHE A 487 5.32 8.72 6.17
N ALA A 488 4.53 8.56 5.11
CA ALA A 488 5.00 8.36 3.75
C ALA A 488 5.29 9.68 2.99
N ASP A 489 5.38 10.81 3.67
CA ASP A 489 5.88 12.04 3.04
C ASP A 489 7.36 11.86 2.68
N HIS A 490 7.69 12.02 1.39
CA HIS A 490 9.04 11.74 0.89
C HIS A 490 10.11 12.60 1.55
N ARG A 491 9.80 13.85 1.96
CA ARG A 491 10.73 14.75 2.67
C ARG A 491 11.11 14.19 4.04
N LEU A 492 10.13 13.62 4.74
CA LEU A 492 10.36 12.92 6.01
C LEU A 492 11.16 11.64 5.81
N VAL A 493 10.84 10.86 4.77
CA VAL A 493 11.56 9.61 4.43
C VAL A 493 13.00 9.90 4.05
N GLU A 494 13.27 10.89 3.17
CA GLU A 494 14.61 11.31 2.76
C GLU A 494 15.46 11.79 3.94
N TYR A 495 14.84 12.53 4.85
CA TYR A 495 15.52 13.00 6.05
C TYR A 495 15.81 11.84 7.00
N ALA A 496 14.81 11.00 7.29
CA ALA A 496 14.95 9.85 8.18
C ALA A 496 15.96 8.82 7.64
N TRP A 497 16.10 8.67 6.32
CA TRP A 497 17.04 7.75 5.68
C TRP A 497 18.48 7.93 6.18
N ASN A 498 18.91 9.17 6.35
CA ASN A 498 20.28 9.52 6.70
C ASN A 498 20.53 9.67 8.20
N ILE A 499 19.51 9.63 9.05
CA ILE A 499 19.68 9.75 10.51
C ILE A 499 20.40 8.50 11.06
N PRO A 500 21.50 8.65 11.83
CA PRO A 500 22.20 7.54 12.43
C PRO A 500 21.33 6.70 13.36
N TRP A 501 21.63 5.40 13.42
CA TRP A 501 20.86 4.46 14.24
C TRP A 501 20.82 4.84 15.72
N GLU A 502 21.93 5.33 16.27
CA GLU A 502 22.02 5.77 17.67
C GLU A 502 21.00 6.89 18.01
N MET A 503 20.73 7.78 17.05
CA MET A 503 19.71 8.80 17.22
C MET A 503 18.30 8.19 17.08
N LYS A 504 18.08 7.31 16.11
CA LYS A 504 16.77 6.62 15.93
C LYS A 504 16.41 5.80 17.16
N MET A 505 17.41 5.14 17.76
CA MET A 505 17.27 4.28 18.95
C MET A 505 17.57 5.03 20.26
N TYR A 506 17.32 6.34 20.29
CA TYR A 506 17.60 7.19 21.45
C TYR A 506 17.08 6.57 22.76
N LYS A 507 17.95 6.54 23.79
CA LYS A 507 17.73 5.87 25.09
C LYS A 507 17.42 4.36 24.94
N ASN A 508 18.02 3.69 23.95
CA ASN A 508 17.81 2.27 23.67
C ASN A 508 16.32 1.90 23.52
N ARG A 509 15.56 2.77 22.85
CA ARG A 509 14.14 2.57 22.65
C ARG A 509 13.77 2.65 21.16
N GLU A 510 12.94 1.71 20.71
CA GLU A 510 12.41 1.73 19.35
C GLU A 510 11.69 3.07 19.06
N LYS A 511 11.99 3.65 17.90
CA LYS A 511 11.52 4.99 17.51
C LYS A 511 11.85 6.09 18.53
N GLY A 512 12.99 5.98 19.25
CA GLY A 512 13.38 6.88 20.31
C GLY A 512 13.45 8.34 19.88
N LEU A 513 13.96 8.62 18.68
CA LEU A 513 13.97 9.95 18.09
C LEU A 513 12.54 10.49 17.86
N LEU A 514 11.66 9.68 17.26
CA LEU A 514 10.26 10.09 17.04
C LEU A 514 9.56 10.40 18.36
N ARG A 515 9.74 9.55 19.37
CA ARG A 515 9.20 9.79 20.73
C ARG A 515 9.72 11.09 21.32
N LYS A 516 11.01 11.37 21.15
CA LYS A 516 11.62 12.65 21.60
C LYS A 516 11.05 13.84 20.84
N ALA A 517 10.85 13.71 19.52
CA ALA A 517 10.22 14.76 18.70
C ALA A 517 8.76 15.05 19.10
N LEU A 518 8.08 14.11 19.74
CA LEU A 518 6.69 14.23 20.19
C LEU A 518 6.54 14.58 21.67
N GLU A 519 7.65 14.78 22.42
CA GLU A 519 7.60 15.29 23.80
C GLU A 519 6.90 16.66 23.85
N GLY A 520 6.00 16.83 24.84
CA GLY A 520 5.16 18.03 24.99
C GLY A 520 3.93 18.06 24.06
N LEU A 521 3.84 17.13 23.09
CA LEU A 521 2.64 16.95 22.25
C LEU A 521 1.76 15.82 22.76
N LEU A 522 2.34 14.69 23.13
CA LEU A 522 1.64 13.49 23.59
C LEU A 522 1.82 13.25 25.10
N PRO A 523 0.83 12.62 25.78
CA PRO A 523 0.99 12.15 27.15
C PRO A 523 2.17 11.17 27.29
N ASN A 524 2.84 11.20 28.45
CA ASN A 524 3.99 10.32 28.71
C ASN A 524 3.64 8.83 28.59
N ASP A 525 2.47 8.40 29.00
CA ASP A 525 2.03 7.00 28.90
C ASP A 525 1.94 6.54 27.44
N ILE A 526 1.59 7.42 26.51
CA ILE A 526 1.62 7.17 25.07
C ILE A 526 3.06 7.18 24.55
N LEU A 527 3.83 8.21 24.90
CA LEU A 527 5.23 8.36 24.47
C LEU A 527 6.09 7.16 24.85
N TYR A 528 5.84 6.58 26.02
CA TYR A 528 6.65 5.50 26.56
C TYR A 528 5.97 4.13 26.51
N ARG A 529 4.80 4.04 25.86
CA ARG A 529 4.16 2.76 25.55
C ARG A 529 5.08 1.90 24.69
N LYS A 530 5.18 0.61 25.01
CA LYS A 530 5.85 -0.36 24.14
C LYS A 530 5.07 -0.53 22.83
N LYS A 531 5.79 -0.71 21.72
CA LYS A 531 5.16 -0.96 20.42
C LYS A 531 4.15 -2.11 20.52
N SER A 532 2.98 -1.89 19.94
CA SER A 532 1.95 -2.91 19.69
C SER A 532 1.75 -3.05 18.18
N PRO A 533 1.68 -4.27 17.63
CA PRO A 533 1.37 -4.49 16.23
C PRO A 533 -0.10 -4.14 15.93
N TYR A 534 -0.49 -4.21 14.65
CA TYR A 534 -1.90 -4.18 14.26
C TYR A 534 -2.68 -5.26 15.06
N PRO A 535 -3.87 -4.96 15.61
CA PRO A 535 -4.60 -5.93 16.42
C PRO A 535 -5.01 -7.15 15.58
N LYS A 536 -5.00 -8.32 16.21
CA LYS A 536 -5.51 -9.57 15.63
C LYS A 536 -6.40 -10.30 16.63
N THR A 537 -7.24 -11.19 16.13
CA THR A 537 -8.05 -12.04 16.99
C THR A 537 -7.17 -13.08 17.71
N HIS A 538 -7.44 -13.28 18.99
CA HIS A 538 -6.90 -14.38 19.82
C HIS A 538 -7.95 -15.47 20.07
N ASN A 539 -9.16 -15.30 19.51
CA ASN A 539 -10.27 -16.22 19.71
C ASN A 539 -10.07 -17.51 18.91
N PRO A 540 -10.09 -18.70 19.56
CA PRO A 540 -9.91 -19.98 18.88
C PRO A 540 -11.02 -20.30 17.86
N HIS A 541 -12.18 -19.64 17.94
CA HIS A 541 -13.25 -19.81 16.96
C HIS A 541 -12.82 -19.39 15.55
N TYR A 542 -11.96 -18.38 15.40
CA TYR A 542 -11.41 -18.02 14.10
C TYR A 542 -10.60 -19.18 13.48
N THR A 543 -9.69 -19.79 14.27
CA THR A 543 -8.91 -20.95 13.81
C THR A 543 -9.83 -22.08 13.34
N LYS A 544 -10.88 -22.38 14.12
CA LYS A 544 -11.87 -23.39 13.75
C LYS A 544 -12.60 -23.02 12.46
N ALA A 545 -13.01 -21.78 12.31
CA ALA A 545 -13.73 -21.31 11.12
C ALA A 545 -12.87 -21.46 9.84
N VAL A 546 -11.61 -21.04 9.87
CA VAL A 546 -10.72 -21.17 8.70
C VAL A 546 -10.35 -22.62 8.41
N THR A 547 -10.22 -23.46 9.45
CA THR A 547 -9.99 -24.91 9.29
C THR A 547 -11.15 -25.57 8.54
N VAL A 548 -12.38 -25.31 8.99
CA VAL A 548 -13.60 -25.83 8.35
C VAL A 548 -13.74 -25.29 6.92
N TRP A 549 -13.46 -24.01 6.72
CA TRP A 549 -13.51 -23.41 5.38
C TRP A 549 -12.55 -24.12 4.42
N LEU A 550 -11.29 -24.29 4.81
CA LEU A 550 -10.29 -24.99 3.97
C LEU A 550 -10.68 -26.46 3.73
N GLN A 551 -11.18 -27.17 4.74
CA GLN A 551 -11.70 -28.53 4.58
C GLN A 551 -12.83 -28.60 3.55
N ASN A 552 -13.78 -27.67 3.60
CA ASN A 552 -14.88 -27.60 2.63
C ASN A 552 -14.37 -27.36 1.20
N LEU A 553 -13.38 -26.49 1.01
CA LEU A 553 -12.78 -26.27 -0.31
C LEU A 553 -12.08 -27.50 -0.87
N LEU A 554 -11.56 -28.39 -0.02
CA LEU A 554 -10.95 -29.64 -0.41
C LEU A 554 -11.97 -30.75 -0.74
N THR A 555 -13.26 -30.56 -0.47
CA THR A 555 -14.30 -31.48 -0.98
C THR A 555 -14.53 -31.31 -2.48
N ASP A 556 -14.20 -30.16 -3.04
CA ASP A 556 -14.20 -29.91 -4.48
C ASP A 556 -13.00 -30.62 -5.14
N LYS A 557 -13.29 -31.67 -5.91
CA LYS A 557 -12.27 -32.44 -6.63
C LYS A 557 -11.51 -31.61 -7.68
N GLY A 558 -12.08 -30.50 -8.14
CA GLY A 558 -11.46 -29.54 -9.05
C GLY A 558 -10.60 -28.49 -8.35
N SER A 559 -10.46 -28.55 -7.02
CA SER A 559 -9.64 -27.60 -6.30
C SER A 559 -8.18 -27.67 -6.73
N ILE A 560 -7.60 -26.51 -7.08
CA ILE A 560 -6.18 -26.37 -7.42
C ILE A 560 -5.25 -26.86 -6.29
N LEU A 561 -5.75 -26.85 -5.06
CA LEU A 561 -5.00 -27.34 -3.91
C LEU A 561 -4.65 -28.84 -4.04
N HIS A 562 -5.49 -29.64 -4.70
CA HIS A 562 -5.19 -31.04 -4.98
C HIS A 562 -4.08 -31.22 -6.03
N GLU A 563 -3.93 -30.27 -6.93
CA GLU A 563 -2.88 -30.31 -7.94
C GLU A 563 -1.53 -29.89 -7.36
N LEU A 564 -1.51 -28.82 -6.58
CA LEU A 564 -0.27 -28.16 -6.12
C LEU A 564 0.28 -28.76 -4.83
N PHE A 565 -0.58 -29.16 -3.89
CA PHE A 565 -0.17 -29.51 -2.53
C PHE A 565 -0.12 -31.03 -2.28
N ASP A 566 0.83 -31.42 -1.42
CA ASP A 566 0.92 -32.78 -0.92
C ASP A 566 -0.24 -33.04 0.05
N LYS A 567 -0.96 -34.14 -0.18
CA LYS A 567 -2.18 -34.46 0.56
C LYS A 567 -1.92 -34.70 2.04
N GLU A 568 -0.84 -35.42 2.37
CA GLU A 568 -0.52 -35.79 3.76
C GLU A 568 -0.07 -34.56 4.54
N GLN A 569 0.80 -33.74 3.95
CA GLN A 569 1.28 -32.49 4.54
C GLN A 569 0.13 -31.50 4.77
N LEU A 570 -0.76 -31.37 3.80
CA LEU A 570 -1.92 -30.48 3.91
C LEU A 570 -2.91 -30.98 4.96
N SER A 571 -3.19 -32.28 5.03
CA SER A 571 -4.05 -32.86 6.07
C SER A 571 -3.47 -32.66 7.46
N GLY A 572 -2.19 -32.94 7.65
CA GLY A 572 -1.51 -32.71 8.94
C GLY A 572 -1.53 -31.24 9.39
N LEU A 573 -1.36 -30.30 8.45
CA LEU A 573 -1.46 -28.87 8.73
C LEU A 573 -2.89 -28.50 9.20
N ILE A 574 -3.92 -29.01 8.54
CA ILE A 574 -5.32 -28.77 8.84
C ILE A 574 -5.71 -29.38 10.19
N GLU A 575 -5.38 -30.65 10.44
CA GLU A 575 -5.69 -31.37 11.66
C GLU A 575 -5.04 -30.70 12.89
N SER A 576 -3.85 -30.17 12.73
CA SER A 576 -3.14 -29.45 13.79
C SER A 576 -3.60 -28.00 13.97
N GLY A 577 -4.53 -27.49 13.16
CA GLY A 577 -4.92 -26.07 13.14
C GLY A 577 -3.75 -25.13 12.84
N GLY A 578 -2.75 -25.61 12.11
CA GLY A 578 -1.54 -24.86 11.77
C GLY A 578 -0.48 -24.81 12.88
N SER A 579 -0.56 -25.69 13.90
CA SER A 579 0.34 -25.65 15.07
C SER A 579 1.82 -25.77 14.74
N ALA A 580 2.21 -26.30 13.58
CA ALA A 580 3.60 -26.32 13.09
C ALA A 580 4.17 -24.91 12.79
N PHE A 581 3.30 -23.92 12.60
CA PHE A 581 3.66 -22.52 12.30
C PHE A 581 3.32 -21.59 13.47
N GLN A 582 3.87 -21.86 14.65
CA GLN A 582 3.66 -21.02 15.84
C GLN A 582 4.37 -19.67 15.73
N SER A 583 5.55 -19.64 15.11
CA SER A 583 6.24 -18.39 14.77
C SER A 583 5.67 -17.78 13.49
N PRO A 584 5.63 -16.44 13.39
CA PRO A 584 5.18 -15.80 12.16
C PRO A 584 6.02 -16.22 10.95
N TRP A 585 5.37 -16.68 9.89
CA TRP A 585 6.00 -17.01 8.62
C TRP A 585 6.08 -15.79 7.68
N PHE A 586 5.26 -14.77 7.95
CA PHE A 586 5.31 -13.47 7.28
C PHE A 586 4.98 -12.32 8.25
N GLY A 587 5.80 -11.26 8.21
CA GLY A 587 5.68 -10.11 9.10
C GLY A 587 5.77 -10.49 10.57
N GLN A 588 4.88 -9.90 11.39
CA GLN A 588 4.78 -10.18 12.83
C GLN A 588 3.51 -10.96 13.21
N LEU A 589 2.56 -11.12 12.30
CA LEU A 589 1.19 -11.53 12.62
C LEU A 589 0.78 -12.86 11.98
N MET A 590 1.34 -13.22 10.83
CA MET A 590 0.89 -14.39 10.07
C MET A 590 1.48 -15.67 10.64
N THR A 591 0.69 -16.39 11.43
CA THR A 591 0.99 -17.69 12.04
C THR A 591 0.17 -18.81 11.37
N GLY A 592 0.05 -19.96 11.99
CA GLY A 592 -0.65 -21.13 11.43
C GLY A 592 -2.08 -20.88 10.96
N PRO A 593 -2.97 -20.26 11.76
CA PRO A 593 -4.33 -19.95 11.30
C PRO A 593 -4.36 -19.06 10.06
N GLN A 594 -3.45 -18.09 9.98
CA GLN A 594 -3.31 -17.22 8.80
C GLN A 594 -2.75 -17.98 7.57
N LEU A 595 -1.92 -19.02 7.79
CA LEU A 595 -1.48 -19.88 6.70
C LEU A 595 -2.64 -20.70 6.12
N LEU A 596 -3.47 -21.30 6.98
CA LEU A 596 -4.68 -22.02 6.55
C LEU A 596 -5.60 -21.12 5.73
N ALA A 597 -5.84 -19.90 6.20
CA ALA A 597 -6.64 -18.91 5.48
C ALA A 597 -5.99 -18.50 4.15
N HIS A 598 -4.67 -18.32 4.12
CA HIS A 598 -3.94 -17.97 2.89
C HIS A 598 -4.01 -19.09 1.83
N LEU A 599 -3.92 -20.36 2.23
CA LEU A 599 -4.12 -21.49 1.33
C LEU A 599 -5.55 -21.52 0.75
N ALA A 600 -6.55 -21.24 1.57
CA ALA A 600 -7.93 -21.10 1.09
C ALA A 600 -8.07 -19.91 0.12
N GLN A 601 -7.40 -18.79 0.38
CA GLN A 601 -7.36 -17.62 -0.50
C GLN A 601 -6.71 -17.94 -1.86
N ILE A 602 -5.70 -18.81 -1.90
CA ILE A 602 -5.11 -19.29 -3.16
C ILE A 602 -6.16 -20.03 -4.00
N HIS A 603 -6.95 -20.93 -3.38
CA HIS A 603 -8.04 -21.60 -4.10
C HIS A 603 -9.07 -20.60 -4.64
N VAL A 604 -9.51 -19.64 -3.81
CA VAL A 604 -10.44 -18.59 -4.22
C VAL A 604 -9.89 -17.80 -5.41
N TRP A 605 -8.62 -17.40 -5.35
CA TRP A 605 -7.97 -16.68 -6.43
C TRP A 605 -7.97 -17.44 -7.76
N PHE A 606 -7.57 -18.71 -7.75
CA PHE A 606 -7.61 -19.54 -8.94
C PHE A 606 -9.02 -19.66 -9.52
N LYS A 607 -10.02 -19.87 -8.66
CA LYS A 607 -11.40 -20.06 -9.06
C LYS A 607 -12.05 -18.81 -9.61
N GLU A 608 -11.98 -17.71 -8.84
CA GLU A 608 -12.70 -16.47 -9.16
C GLU A 608 -12.09 -15.71 -10.36
N TYR A 609 -10.78 -15.80 -10.54
CA TYR A 609 -10.09 -15.20 -11.69
C TYR A 609 -9.90 -16.15 -12.87
N GLY A 610 -10.29 -17.41 -12.73
CA GLY A 610 -10.07 -18.43 -13.77
C GLY A 610 -8.59 -18.58 -14.13
N VAL A 611 -7.73 -18.59 -13.10
CA VAL A 611 -6.27 -18.60 -13.28
C VAL A 611 -5.82 -19.91 -13.93
N ASN A 612 -5.02 -19.80 -14.99
CA ASN A 612 -4.39 -20.92 -15.66
C ASN A 612 -2.87 -20.88 -15.47
N ILE A 613 -2.28 -22.02 -15.17
CA ILE A 613 -0.83 -22.15 -15.08
C ILE A 613 -0.27 -22.30 -16.51
N LYS A 614 0.69 -21.45 -16.83
CA LYS A 614 1.43 -21.48 -18.09
C LYS A 614 2.82 -22.03 -17.79
N GLU A 615 3.07 -23.26 -18.17
CA GLU A 615 4.36 -23.93 -18.10
C GLU A 615 5.34 -23.45 -19.18
#